data_6fa65bdd1af5c64f00537c2e138d2335
#
_entry.id   6fa65bdd1af5c64f00537c2e138d2335
#
_cell.length_a   1.000
_cell.length_b   1.000
_cell.length_c   1.000
_cell.angle_alpha   90.00
_cell.angle_beta   90.00
_cell.angle_gamma   90.00
#
_symmetry.space_group_name_H-M   'P 1'
#
loop_
_entity.id
_entity.type
_entity.pdbx_description
1 polymer ?
#
loop_
_entity_poly.entity_id
_entity_poly.type
_entity_poly.pdbx_seq_one_letter_code
_entity_poly.pdbx_strand_id
1 'polypeptide(L)'
;MDNITFARNLVKGRIAETIFAQMLRETKEFTVLEFGYEKIIPELVQQGYDENNITIETLKTAPDFAVINRNTKEVRLIEVKYRACLNSDEVLATAKRMHQSWNPSYLFIATLDGFYFDEINAIIKNNGGISPLKHPQINNDLQSKYLQILIDFEKNN
;
A
#
# COMPACT_ATOMS: atom_id res chain seq x y z
N MET A 1 -3.97 -23.35 -0.68
CA MET A 1 -2.64 -22.72 -0.83
C MET A 1 -1.67 -23.44 0.11
N ASP A 2 -0.55 -23.88 -0.40
CA ASP A 2 0.46 -24.49 0.45
C ASP A 2 1.23 -23.42 1.26
N ASN A 3 1.93 -23.87 2.31
CA ASN A 3 2.64 -22.97 3.22
C ASN A 3 3.77 -22.19 2.54
N ILE A 4 4.40 -22.78 1.53
CA ILE A 4 5.50 -22.15 0.79
C ILE A 4 4.95 -20.99 -0.05
N THR A 5 3.86 -21.23 -0.78
CA THR A 5 3.19 -20.20 -1.57
C THR A 5 2.67 -19.05 -0.69
N PHE A 6 2.08 -19.40 0.46
CA PHE A 6 1.63 -18.40 1.42
C PHE A 6 2.78 -17.53 1.93
N ALA A 7 3.89 -18.17 2.35
CA ALA A 7 5.06 -17.47 2.85
C ALA A 7 5.68 -16.57 1.78
N ARG A 8 5.77 -17.05 0.54
CA ARG A 8 6.29 -16.27 -0.59
C ARG A 8 5.45 -15.02 -0.84
N ASN A 9 4.13 -15.16 -0.84
CA ASN A 9 3.23 -14.03 -1.05
C ASN A 9 3.34 -12.98 0.08
N LEU A 10 3.50 -13.45 1.31
CA LEU A 10 3.71 -12.57 2.46
C LEU A 10 5.01 -11.77 2.32
N VAL A 11 6.10 -12.42 1.91
CA VAL A 11 7.40 -11.77 1.69
C VAL A 11 7.29 -10.73 0.56
N LYS A 12 6.61 -11.05 -0.54
CA LYS A 12 6.39 -10.09 -1.64
C LYS A 12 5.64 -8.85 -1.19
N GLY A 13 4.61 -9.03 -0.36
CA GLY A 13 3.89 -7.92 0.24
C GLY A 13 4.80 -7.02 1.06
N ARG A 14 5.64 -7.60 1.90
CA ARG A 14 6.62 -6.85 2.72
C ARG A 14 7.64 -6.11 1.86
N ILE A 15 8.10 -6.71 0.77
CA ILE A 15 9.02 -6.05 -0.15
C ILE A 15 8.36 -4.85 -0.83
N ALA A 16 7.11 -4.99 -1.28
CA ALA A 16 6.37 -3.88 -1.86
C ALA A 16 6.22 -2.70 -0.88
N GLU A 17 5.87 -2.99 0.37
CA GLU A 17 5.79 -1.98 1.43
C GLU A 17 7.14 -1.30 1.66
N THR A 18 8.22 -2.06 1.72
CA THR A 18 9.58 -1.54 1.92
C THR A 18 10.00 -0.67 0.74
N ILE A 19 9.75 -1.11 -0.49
CA ILE A 19 10.04 -0.35 -1.71
C ILE A 19 9.29 0.98 -1.69
N PHE A 20 7.99 0.94 -1.41
CA PHE A 20 7.18 2.15 -1.32
C PHE A 20 7.76 3.16 -0.31
N ALA A 21 8.00 2.71 0.91
CA ALA A 21 8.47 3.58 1.98
C ALA A 21 9.85 4.18 1.67
N GLN A 22 10.79 3.36 1.21
CA GLN A 22 12.14 3.82 0.93
C GLN A 22 12.20 4.72 -0.29
N MET A 23 11.42 4.44 -1.32
CA MET A 23 11.33 5.28 -2.52
C MET A 23 10.85 6.70 -2.16
N LEU A 24 9.81 6.81 -1.34
CA LEU A 24 9.31 8.10 -0.91
C LEU A 24 10.29 8.83 0.01
N ARG A 25 10.93 8.11 0.93
CA ARG A 25 11.92 8.70 1.84
C ARG A 25 13.14 9.23 1.09
N GLU A 26 13.56 8.58 0.01
CA GLU A 26 14.69 9.01 -0.78
C GLU A 26 14.48 10.40 -1.41
N THR A 27 13.24 10.75 -1.72
CA THR A 27 12.91 12.08 -2.27
C THR A 27 13.14 13.21 -1.26
N LYS A 28 13.12 12.91 0.04
CA LYS A 28 13.17 13.86 1.16
C LYS A 28 12.01 14.86 1.20
N GLU A 29 10.99 14.64 0.37
CA GLU A 29 9.80 15.50 0.27
C GLU A 29 8.63 14.96 1.10
N PHE A 30 8.74 13.73 1.59
CA PHE A 30 7.66 13.07 2.32
C PHE A 30 8.14 12.55 3.66
N THR A 31 7.26 12.64 4.67
CA THR A 31 7.38 11.87 5.90
C THR A 31 6.49 10.64 5.78
N VAL A 32 7.06 9.46 5.95
CA VAL A 32 6.35 8.18 5.80
C VAL A 32 6.23 7.53 7.18
N LEU A 33 5.00 7.38 7.64
CA LEU A 33 4.69 6.78 8.94
C LEU A 33 4.00 5.44 8.73
N GLU A 34 4.46 4.42 9.41
CA GLU A 34 3.78 3.14 9.46
C GLU A 34 2.50 3.29 10.28
N PHE A 35 1.38 2.87 9.70
CA PHE A 35 0.06 3.09 10.29
C PHE A 35 -0.73 1.81 10.50
N GLY A 36 -0.57 0.81 9.65
CA GLY A 36 -1.38 -0.41 9.59
C GLY A 36 -1.65 -1.08 10.94
N TYR A 37 -2.65 -1.97 10.95
CA TYR A 37 -3.12 -2.67 12.14
C TYR A 37 -2.01 -3.36 12.93
N GLU A 38 -1.04 -3.94 12.24
CA GLU A 38 0.09 -4.64 12.88
C GLU A 38 0.91 -3.74 13.81
N LYS A 39 0.91 -2.44 13.59
CA LYS A 39 1.65 -1.49 14.42
C LYS A 39 0.93 -1.13 15.71
N ILE A 40 -0.39 -1.32 15.75
CA ILE A 40 -1.21 -1.00 16.93
C ILE A 40 -1.61 -2.25 17.72
N ILE A 41 -1.48 -3.46 17.14
CA ILE A 41 -1.84 -4.72 17.81
C ILE A 41 -1.18 -4.86 19.19
N PRO A 42 0.14 -4.64 19.36
CA PRO A 42 0.77 -4.83 20.67
C PRO A 42 0.13 -3.98 21.77
N GLU A 43 -0.20 -2.73 21.45
CA GLU A 43 -0.85 -1.82 22.39
C GLU A 43 -2.27 -2.27 22.72
N LEU A 44 -3.03 -2.71 21.71
CA LEU A 44 -4.38 -3.21 21.91
C LEU A 44 -4.41 -4.46 22.79
N VAL A 45 -3.48 -5.39 22.54
CA VAL A 45 -3.35 -6.61 23.36
C VAL A 45 -3.04 -6.25 24.82
N GLN A 46 -2.14 -5.29 25.04
CA GLN A 46 -1.77 -4.83 26.36
C GLN A 46 -2.96 -4.22 27.12
N GLN A 47 -3.85 -3.53 26.41
CA GLN A 47 -5.04 -2.90 26.98
C GLN A 47 -6.25 -3.84 27.10
N GLY A 48 -6.11 -5.09 26.64
CA GLY A 48 -7.19 -6.09 26.76
C GLY A 48 -8.38 -5.83 25.86
N TYR A 49 -8.15 -5.52 24.58
CA TYR A 49 -9.21 -5.20 23.63
C TYR A 49 -10.17 -6.36 23.41
N ASP A 50 -11.42 -6.03 23.04
CA ASP A 50 -12.46 -6.98 22.63
C ASP A 50 -12.46 -7.10 21.10
N GLU A 51 -12.22 -8.33 20.58
CA GLU A 51 -12.18 -8.61 19.15
C GLU A 51 -13.50 -8.36 18.43
N ASN A 52 -14.61 -8.34 19.16
CA ASN A 52 -15.92 -8.07 18.59
C ASN A 52 -16.27 -6.58 18.53
N ASN A 53 -15.36 -5.72 18.99
CA ASN A 53 -15.54 -4.27 18.95
C ASN A 53 -15.51 -3.76 17.51
N ILE A 54 -16.49 -2.93 17.14
CA ILE A 54 -16.59 -2.38 15.77
C ILE A 54 -15.40 -1.50 15.42
N THR A 55 -14.82 -0.81 16.39
CA THR A 55 -13.60 -0.02 16.21
C THR A 55 -12.41 -0.90 15.85
N ILE A 56 -12.30 -2.06 16.49
CA ILE A 56 -11.24 -3.04 16.20
C ILE A 56 -11.41 -3.59 14.78
N GLU A 57 -12.64 -3.87 14.34
CA GLU A 57 -12.90 -4.29 12.96
C GLU A 57 -12.46 -3.23 11.94
N THR A 58 -12.71 -1.96 12.24
CA THR A 58 -12.23 -0.85 11.41
C THR A 58 -10.70 -0.79 11.39
N LEU A 59 -10.05 -0.92 12.54
CA LEU A 59 -8.59 -0.87 12.64
C LEU A 59 -7.90 -2.00 11.87
N LYS A 60 -8.52 -3.20 11.81
CA LYS A 60 -7.99 -4.35 11.05
C LYS A 60 -7.85 -4.06 9.55
N THR A 61 -8.62 -3.12 9.04
CA THR A 61 -8.59 -2.74 7.62
C THR A 61 -7.79 -1.46 7.37
N ALA A 62 -7.06 -0.96 8.37
CA ALA A 62 -6.30 0.27 8.27
C ALA A 62 -5.25 0.20 7.16
N PRO A 63 -5.10 1.27 6.37
CA PRO A 63 -4.02 1.37 5.38
C PRO A 63 -2.65 1.23 6.00
N ASP A 64 -1.67 0.79 5.21
CA ASP A 64 -0.33 0.48 5.70
C ASP A 64 0.45 1.71 6.18
N PHE A 65 0.22 2.86 5.52
CA PHE A 65 1.02 4.07 5.78
C PHE A 65 0.17 5.32 5.86
N ALA A 66 0.64 6.27 6.67
CA ALA A 66 0.25 7.67 6.60
C ALA A 66 1.44 8.44 6.05
N VAL A 67 1.23 9.15 4.94
CA VAL A 67 2.29 9.90 4.24
C VAL A 67 1.98 11.39 4.29
N ILE A 68 2.94 12.17 4.75
CA ILE A 68 2.81 13.62 4.86
C ILE A 68 3.71 14.27 3.80
N ASN A 69 3.12 15.07 2.92
CA ASN A 69 3.89 15.93 2.02
C ASN A 69 4.46 17.08 2.84
N ARG A 70 5.78 17.20 2.91
CA ARG A 70 6.45 18.22 3.74
C ARG A 70 6.19 19.64 3.26
N ASN A 71 5.93 19.82 1.98
CA ASN A 71 5.70 21.13 1.39
C ASN A 71 4.25 21.60 1.58
N THR A 72 3.29 20.73 1.24
CA THR A 72 1.86 21.08 1.30
C THR A 72 1.21 20.79 2.66
N LYS A 73 1.86 19.96 3.48
CA LYS A 73 1.33 19.44 4.76
C LYS A 73 0.13 18.50 4.59
N GLU A 74 -0.19 18.12 3.35
CA GLU A 74 -1.25 17.15 3.09
C GLU A 74 -0.88 15.78 3.64
N VAL A 75 -1.85 15.12 4.28
CA VAL A 75 -1.69 13.76 4.82
C VAL A 75 -2.54 12.80 4.00
N ARG A 76 -1.93 11.72 3.53
CA ARG A 76 -2.61 10.67 2.77
C ARG A 76 -2.44 9.32 3.43
N LEU A 77 -3.54 8.57 3.53
CA LEU A 77 -3.50 7.18 3.97
C LEU A 77 -3.36 6.30 2.75
N ILE A 78 -2.37 5.41 2.76
CA ILE A 78 -2.00 4.63 1.57
C ILE A 78 -1.89 3.16 1.92
N GLU A 79 -2.66 2.34 1.21
CA GLU A 79 -2.55 0.88 1.19
C GLU A 79 -1.58 0.47 0.10
N VAL A 80 -0.66 -0.44 0.41
CA VAL A 80 0.32 -0.95 -0.55
C VAL A 80 0.03 -2.42 -0.85
N LYS A 81 -0.03 -2.76 -2.13
CA LYS A 81 -0.25 -4.13 -2.60
C LYS A 81 0.81 -4.53 -3.62
N TYR A 82 1.21 -5.79 -3.59
CA TYR A 82 1.93 -6.43 -4.68
C TYR A 82 0.94 -7.23 -5.53
N ARG A 83 1.08 -7.14 -6.84
CA ARG A 83 0.31 -7.98 -7.77
C ARG A 83 1.22 -8.40 -8.94
N ALA A 84 1.20 -9.67 -9.28
CA ALA A 84 1.96 -10.17 -10.44
C ALA A 84 1.48 -9.49 -11.73
N CYS A 85 0.17 -9.29 -11.85
CA CYS A 85 -0.45 -8.52 -12.92
C CYS A 85 -1.67 -7.77 -12.38
N LEU A 86 -2.05 -6.69 -13.04
CA LEU A 86 -3.24 -5.94 -12.68
C LEU A 86 -4.50 -6.70 -13.09
N ASN A 87 -5.46 -6.74 -12.17
CA ASN A 87 -6.80 -7.26 -12.41
C ASN A 87 -7.81 -6.22 -11.94
N SER A 88 -8.58 -5.65 -12.86
CA SER A 88 -9.53 -4.57 -12.56
C SER A 88 -10.54 -4.95 -11.49
N ASP A 89 -11.03 -6.21 -11.52
CA ASP A 89 -12.03 -6.66 -10.56
C ASP A 89 -11.46 -6.72 -9.14
N GLU A 90 -10.23 -7.20 -8.99
CA GLU A 90 -9.54 -7.22 -7.69
C GLU A 90 -9.24 -5.81 -7.18
N VAL A 91 -8.77 -4.94 -8.06
CA VAL A 91 -8.46 -3.54 -7.72
C VAL A 91 -9.73 -2.83 -7.26
N LEU A 92 -10.83 -3.02 -8.00
CA LEU A 92 -12.13 -2.45 -7.65
C LEU A 92 -12.63 -2.96 -6.29
N ALA A 93 -12.53 -4.26 -6.05
CA ALA A 93 -12.95 -4.86 -4.78
C ALA A 93 -12.13 -4.29 -3.61
N THR A 94 -10.83 -4.13 -3.78
CA THR A 94 -9.95 -3.52 -2.77
C THR A 94 -10.37 -2.07 -2.49
N ALA A 95 -10.58 -1.27 -3.55
CA ALA A 95 -10.97 0.13 -3.40
C ALA A 95 -12.32 0.28 -2.70
N LYS A 96 -13.30 -0.57 -3.04
CA LYS A 96 -14.62 -0.55 -2.39
C LYS A 96 -14.53 -0.92 -0.91
N ARG A 97 -13.71 -1.91 -0.57
CA ARG A 97 -13.49 -2.30 0.83
C ARG A 97 -12.86 -1.16 1.62
N MET A 98 -11.82 -0.52 1.07
CA MET A 98 -11.20 0.65 1.70
C MET A 98 -12.18 1.80 1.89
N HIS A 99 -13.02 2.03 0.91
CA HIS A 99 -14.02 3.11 0.93
C HIS A 99 -14.99 3.01 2.11
N GLN A 100 -15.28 1.80 2.57
CA GLN A 100 -16.23 1.58 3.66
C GLN A 100 -15.76 2.19 4.99
N SER A 101 -14.45 2.18 5.25
CA SER A 101 -13.90 2.59 6.55
C SER A 101 -12.83 3.68 6.45
N TRP A 102 -12.17 3.82 5.31
CA TRP A 102 -11.00 4.67 5.14
C TRP A 102 -11.12 5.53 3.88
N ASN A 103 -12.03 6.49 3.90
CA ASN A 103 -12.24 7.42 2.81
C ASN A 103 -12.06 8.87 3.32
N PRO A 104 -11.18 9.67 2.75
CA PRO A 104 -10.36 9.39 1.57
C PRO A 104 -9.12 8.54 1.89
N SER A 105 -8.72 7.71 0.95
CA SER A 105 -7.49 6.95 1.02
C SER A 105 -7.00 6.62 -0.39
N TYR A 106 -5.80 6.04 -0.47
CA TYR A 106 -5.10 5.82 -1.74
C TYR A 106 -4.59 4.39 -1.81
N LEU A 107 -4.51 3.87 -3.02
CA LEU A 107 -3.99 2.54 -3.28
C LEU A 107 -2.72 2.64 -4.14
N PHE A 108 -1.65 2.03 -3.67
CA PHE A 108 -0.40 1.85 -4.40
C PHE A 108 -0.23 0.39 -4.73
N ILE A 109 -0.03 0.07 -6.01
CA ILE A 109 0.19 -1.30 -6.47
C ILE A 109 1.56 -1.40 -7.12
N ALA A 110 2.38 -2.32 -6.61
CA ALA A 110 3.65 -2.69 -7.22
C ALA A 110 3.45 -3.94 -8.08
N THR A 111 3.85 -3.85 -9.35
CA THR A 111 3.89 -4.99 -10.28
C THR A 111 5.29 -5.09 -10.88
N LEU A 112 5.57 -6.16 -11.60
CA LEU A 112 6.85 -6.28 -12.31
C LEU A 112 6.97 -5.34 -13.52
N ASP A 113 5.85 -4.77 -13.97
CA ASP A 113 5.81 -3.82 -15.09
C ASP A 113 5.91 -2.36 -14.65
N GLY A 114 5.71 -2.08 -13.37
CA GLY A 114 5.75 -0.72 -12.85
C GLY A 114 4.87 -0.53 -11.62
N PHE A 115 4.78 0.72 -11.19
CA PHE A 115 3.98 1.13 -10.03
C PHE A 115 2.74 1.89 -10.48
N TYR A 116 1.65 1.67 -9.75
CA TYR A 116 0.35 2.30 -10.01
C TYR A 116 -0.16 2.94 -8.73
N PHE A 117 -0.85 4.07 -8.88
CA PHE A 117 -1.29 4.85 -7.73
C PHE A 117 -2.50 5.70 -8.09
N ASP A 118 -3.57 5.58 -7.31
CA ASP A 118 -4.74 6.46 -7.41
C ASP A 118 -5.48 6.54 -6.08
N GLU A 119 -6.30 7.57 -5.96
CA GLU A 119 -7.31 7.67 -4.92
C GLU A 119 -8.41 6.63 -5.16
N ILE A 120 -8.90 6.02 -4.08
CA ILE A 120 -9.90 4.95 -4.18
C ILE A 120 -11.20 5.37 -4.87
N ASN A 121 -11.63 6.63 -4.70
CA ASN A 121 -12.83 7.13 -5.39
C ASN A 121 -12.64 7.20 -6.91
N ALA A 122 -11.45 7.56 -7.37
CA ALA A 122 -11.13 7.53 -8.79
C ALA A 122 -11.11 6.11 -9.33
N ILE A 123 -10.55 5.17 -8.58
CA ILE A 123 -10.53 3.75 -8.95
C ILE A 123 -11.96 3.20 -9.07
N ILE A 124 -12.83 3.50 -8.12
CA ILE A 124 -14.23 3.07 -8.13
C ILE A 124 -14.94 3.66 -9.36
N LYS A 125 -14.76 4.95 -9.60
CA LYS A 125 -15.36 5.65 -10.75
C LYS A 125 -14.91 5.05 -12.09
N ASN A 126 -13.68 4.55 -12.16
CA ASN A 126 -13.10 3.95 -13.36
C ASN A 126 -13.22 2.42 -13.39
N ASN A 127 -14.11 1.83 -12.58
CA ASN A 127 -14.40 0.40 -12.51
C ASN A 127 -13.14 -0.46 -12.29
N GLY A 128 -12.23 0.00 -11.43
CA GLY A 128 -11.01 -0.71 -11.09
C GLY A 128 -9.79 -0.31 -11.93
N GLY A 129 -9.95 0.67 -12.82
CA GLY A 129 -8.83 1.25 -13.52
C GLY A 129 -7.96 2.07 -12.56
N ILE A 130 -6.66 1.82 -12.57
CA ILE A 130 -5.68 2.53 -11.74
C ILE A 130 -4.57 3.07 -12.64
N SER A 131 -4.16 4.32 -12.41
CA SER A 131 -3.18 5.01 -13.23
C SER A 131 -1.75 4.66 -12.84
N PRO A 132 -0.80 4.66 -13.79
CA PRO A 132 0.62 4.59 -13.44
C PRO A 132 1.00 5.69 -12.46
N LEU A 133 1.93 5.38 -11.56
CA LEU A 133 2.43 6.35 -10.58
C LEU A 133 3.08 7.53 -11.31
N LYS A 134 2.55 8.72 -11.08
CA LYS A 134 3.03 9.95 -11.70
C LYS A 134 3.03 11.07 -10.67
N HIS A 135 4.22 11.47 -10.25
CA HIS A 135 4.39 12.55 -9.27
C HIS A 135 5.67 13.32 -9.59
N PRO A 136 5.65 14.68 -9.52
CA PRO A 136 6.81 15.49 -9.87
C PRO A 136 8.09 15.14 -9.09
N GLN A 137 7.93 14.69 -7.85
CA GLN A 137 9.05 14.40 -6.95
C GLN A 137 9.45 12.92 -6.94
N ILE A 138 8.72 12.07 -7.68
CA ILE A 138 9.01 10.63 -7.82
C ILE A 138 9.17 10.36 -9.32
N ASN A 139 10.33 10.74 -9.87
CA ASN A 139 10.57 10.66 -11.31
C ASN A 139 10.75 9.22 -11.78
N ASN A 140 10.79 9.05 -13.11
CA ASN A 140 10.90 7.73 -13.71
C ASN A 140 12.21 7.02 -13.36
N ASP A 141 13.31 7.74 -13.22
CA ASP A 141 14.61 7.15 -12.86
C ASP A 141 14.56 6.57 -11.45
N LEU A 142 13.96 7.27 -10.51
CA LEU A 142 13.77 6.79 -9.15
C LEU A 142 12.86 5.57 -9.13
N GLN A 143 11.75 5.61 -9.86
CA GLN A 143 10.84 4.47 -9.97
C GLN A 143 11.54 3.25 -10.56
N SER A 144 12.31 3.42 -11.63
CA SER A 144 13.05 2.33 -12.28
C SER A 144 14.05 1.68 -11.34
N LYS A 145 14.74 2.47 -10.53
CA LYS A 145 15.70 1.98 -9.54
C LYS A 145 15.02 1.05 -8.52
N TYR A 146 13.88 1.45 -7.99
CA TYR A 146 13.16 0.64 -7.01
C TYR A 146 12.41 -0.53 -7.66
N LEU A 147 11.92 -0.36 -8.87
CA LEU A 147 11.32 -1.46 -9.63
C LEU A 147 12.34 -2.58 -9.88
N GLN A 148 13.58 -2.22 -10.15
CA GLN A 148 14.66 -3.21 -10.37
C GLN A 148 14.88 -4.10 -9.14
N ILE A 149 14.75 -3.53 -7.94
CA ILE A 149 14.83 -4.32 -6.69
C ILE A 149 13.76 -5.41 -6.67
N LEU A 150 12.53 -5.06 -7.04
CA LEU A 150 11.42 -6.01 -7.09
C LEU A 150 11.65 -7.10 -8.13
N ILE A 151 12.11 -6.70 -9.32
CA ILE A 151 12.42 -7.62 -10.41
C ILE A 151 13.53 -8.60 -10.01
N ASP A 152 14.60 -8.10 -9.39
CA ASP A 152 15.72 -8.92 -8.94
C ASP A 152 15.28 -9.92 -7.87
N PHE A 153 14.43 -9.50 -6.95
CA PHE A 153 13.87 -10.39 -5.95
C PHE A 153 13.07 -11.53 -6.60
N GLU A 154 12.24 -11.23 -7.57
CA GLU A 154 11.43 -12.25 -8.27
C GLU A 154 12.29 -13.24 -9.05
N LYS A 155 13.36 -12.77 -9.67
CA LYS A 155 14.27 -13.66 -10.44
C LYS A 155 15.05 -14.62 -9.56
N ASN A 156 15.36 -14.24 -8.33
CA ASN A 156 16.18 -15.02 -7.42
C ASN A 156 15.36 -15.93 -6.49
N ASN A 157 14.05 -15.95 -6.68
CA ASN A 157 13.10 -16.75 -5.92
C ASN A 157 12.17 -17.46 -6.90
#